data_91ebb2a57d8c96960fbe42da75f8df04
#
_entry.id   91ebb2a57d8c96960fbe42da75f8df04
#
_cell.length_a   1.000
_cell.length_b   1.000
_cell.length_c   1.000
_cell.angle_alpha   90.00
_cell.angle_beta   90.00
_cell.angle_gamma   90.00
#
_symmetry.space_group_name_H-M   'P 1'
#
loop_
_entity.id
_entity.type
_entity.pdbx_description
1 polymer ?
#
loop_
_entity_poly.entity_id
_entity_poly.type
_entity_poly.pdbx_seq_one_letter_code
_entity_poly.pdbx_strand_id
1 'polypeptide(L)'
;VKDLKLYKGGIPSRFGGRLSSILDIRMKDGNNKKTVVSGGIGSIFSRFTLESPIVKDKSSFILALRRSYADILFSPFLKNSGVFNDGSALNFYDITAKANFDLDSKNTIFLSSYIGRDVFMFDERQGFNWGNRTGTFRWNHLFNDRLFSNFTLIYSNYDYRLSFGSDDMNKFEWDSKVETYNFKPEFSYFINTDNEFSIGAEIIRYRFEPANAIGVSEGEISDITLPLKYAFEGSFYVGNEQKFSGLTLSYGARYSLYSYYGPSYKYEFGSPLFLGDRRPLISESEIKGSENIQSYSGFEPRISFNLKLSNSASVK
;
A
#
# COMPACT_ATOMS: atom_id res chain seq x y z
N VAL A 1 15.59 -6.03 2.11
CA VAL A 1 15.37 -5.17 0.94
C VAL A 1 16.54 -5.36 -0.02
N LYS A 2 16.26 -5.43 -1.34
CA LYS A 2 17.28 -5.56 -2.41
C LYS A 2 17.66 -4.19 -2.97
N ASP A 3 16.67 -3.35 -3.21
CA ASP A 3 16.82 -2.02 -3.78
C ASP A 3 15.75 -1.09 -3.22
N LEU A 4 16.07 0.20 -3.16
CA LEU A 4 15.18 1.24 -2.67
C LEU A 4 15.40 2.49 -3.52
N LYS A 5 14.34 2.94 -4.21
CA LYS A 5 14.35 4.15 -5.04
C LYS A 5 13.34 5.15 -4.53
N LEU A 6 13.81 6.37 -4.26
CA LEU A 6 12.96 7.49 -3.85
C LEU A 6 12.88 8.51 -4.98
N TYR A 7 11.67 8.70 -5.51
CA TYR A 7 11.35 9.73 -6.49
C TYR A 7 10.74 10.93 -5.76
N LYS A 8 11.52 11.99 -5.58
CA LYS A 8 11.05 13.27 -5.01
C LYS A 8 10.51 14.23 -6.08
N GLY A 9 10.90 14.01 -7.33
CA GLY A 9 10.49 14.71 -8.54
C GLY A 9 10.85 13.87 -9.77
N GLY A 10 10.43 14.26 -10.95
CA GLY A 10 10.63 13.46 -12.16
C GLY A 10 9.99 12.08 -12.07
N ILE A 11 8.79 12.00 -11.48
CA ILE A 11 8.09 10.75 -11.24
C ILE A 11 7.67 10.14 -12.58
N PRO A 12 8.11 8.90 -12.90
CA PRO A 12 7.72 8.23 -14.15
C PRO A 12 6.20 8.10 -14.30
N SER A 13 5.71 8.08 -15.55
CA SER A 13 4.27 8.02 -15.86
C SER A 13 3.56 6.74 -15.34
N ARG A 14 4.31 5.67 -15.07
CA ARG A 14 3.78 4.44 -14.45
C ARG A 14 3.26 4.63 -13.02
N PHE A 15 3.68 5.69 -12.33
CA PHE A 15 3.19 6.02 -11.00
C PHE A 15 2.19 7.17 -11.06
N GLY A 16 1.10 7.09 -10.30
CA GLY A 16 0.06 8.12 -10.26
C GLY A 16 -0.85 7.98 -9.05
N GLY A 17 -1.95 8.72 -9.07
CA GLY A 17 -2.99 8.66 -8.04
C GLY A 17 -2.58 9.25 -6.68
N ARG A 18 -1.41 9.90 -6.57
CA ARG A 18 -0.90 10.51 -5.33
C ARG A 18 -0.16 11.81 -5.63
N LEU A 19 -0.11 12.71 -4.63
CA LEU A 19 0.47 14.06 -4.75
C LEU A 19 1.84 14.20 -4.08
N SER A 20 2.44 13.12 -3.62
CA SER A 20 3.74 13.15 -2.93
C SER A 20 4.79 12.31 -3.64
N SER A 21 5.97 12.22 -3.04
CA SER A 21 7.07 11.36 -3.52
C SER A 21 6.69 9.88 -3.57
N ILE A 22 7.36 9.12 -4.41
CA ILE A 22 7.21 7.68 -4.54
C ILE A 22 8.44 6.99 -3.97
N LEU A 23 8.20 6.04 -3.07
CA LEU A 23 9.20 5.12 -2.55
C LEU A 23 8.98 3.74 -3.17
N ASP A 24 9.83 3.37 -4.13
CA ASP A 24 9.81 2.06 -4.78
C ASP A 24 10.76 1.11 -4.03
N ILE A 25 10.21 0.07 -3.42
CA ILE A 25 10.95 -0.89 -2.60
C ILE A 25 10.95 -2.25 -3.28
N ARG A 26 12.14 -2.74 -3.60
CA ARG A 26 12.31 -4.11 -4.10
C ARG A 26 12.74 -5.04 -2.98
N MET A 27 11.95 -6.07 -2.75
CA MET A 27 12.28 -7.14 -1.83
C MET A 27 13.35 -8.05 -2.46
N LYS A 28 14.31 -8.52 -1.66
CA LYS A 28 15.25 -9.54 -2.12
C LYS A 28 14.53 -10.87 -2.35
N ASP A 29 15.13 -11.69 -3.19
CA ASP A 29 14.73 -13.07 -3.40
C ASP A 29 15.43 -13.96 -2.36
N GLY A 30 14.89 -15.16 -2.12
CA GLY A 30 15.53 -16.15 -1.26
C GLY A 30 16.81 -16.71 -1.90
N ASN A 31 17.63 -17.38 -1.11
CA ASN A 31 18.81 -18.05 -1.60
C ASN A 31 18.42 -19.32 -2.37
N ASN A 32 18.74 -19.40 -3.66
CA ASN A 32 18.41 -20.54 -4.51
C ASN A 32 19.50 -21.64 -4.53
N LYS A 33 20.60 -21.47 -3.77
CA LYS A 33 21.70 -22.44 -3.74
C LYS A 33 21.76 -23.25 -2.45
N LYS A 34 21.51 -22.60 -1.31
CA LYS A 34 21.60 -23.22 0.01
C LYS A 34 20.62 -22.57 0.99
N THR A 35 20.24 -23.32 1.99
CA THR A 35 19.47 -22.78 3.12
C THR A 35 20.34 -21.83 3.95
N VAL A 36 19.82 -20.66 4.24
CA VAL A 36 20.43 -19.63 5.08
C VAL A 36 19.45 -19.22 6.14
N VAL A 37 19.88 -19.26 7.38
CA VAL A 37 19.11 -18.79 8.53
C VAL A 37 19.85 -17.61 9.13
N SER A 38 19.12 -16.54 9.40
CA SER A 38 19.67 -15.38 10.11
C SER A 38 18.63 -14.87 11.09
N GLY A 39 19.13 -14.35 12.21
CA GLY A 39 18.26 -13.83 13.26
C GLY A 39 19.01 -12.86 14.15
N GLY A 40 18.25 -12.21 15.02
CA GLY A 40 18.81 -11.31 16.00
C GLY A 40 17.76 -10.99 17.07
N ILE A 41 18.24 -10.88 18.29
CA ILE A 41 17.46 -10.44 19.45
C ILE A 41 18.01 -9.08 19.85
N GLY A 42 17.17 -8.07 19.80
CA GLY A 42 17.48 -6.72 20.24
C GLY A 42 16.75 -6.38 21.54
N SER A 43 16.99 -5.19 22.06
CA SER A 43 16.32 -4.71 23.26
C SER A 43 14.81 -4.44 23.08
N ILE A 44 14.35 -4.18 21.85
CA ILE A 44 12.96 -3.80 21.58
C ILE A 44 12.24 -4.87 20.76
N PHE A 45 12.94 -5.52 19.81
CA PHE A 45 12.35 -6.52 18.93
C PHE A 45 13.35 -7.64 18.58
N SER A 46 12.78 -8.78 18.20
CA SER A 46 13.51 -9.88 17.58
C SER A 46 13.12 -10.01 16.12
N ARG A 47 14.07 -10.52 15.33
CA ARG A 47 13.87 -10.85 13.93
C ARG A 47 14.41 -12.23 13.61
N PHE A 48 13.76 -12.89 12.67
CA PHE A 48 14.19 -14.17 12.13
C PHE A 48 14.01 -14.16 10.61
N THR A 49 14.93 -14.72 9.87
CA THR A 49 14.84 -14.85 8.41
C THR A 49 15.35 -16.23 7.99
N LEU A 50 14.53 -16.91 7.22
CA LEU A 50 14.85 -18.19 6.60
C LEU A 50 14.80 -18.02 5.08
N GLU A 51 15.87 -18.40 4.41
CA GLU A 51 15.99 -18.43 2.95
C GLU A 51 16.38 -19.84 2.53
N SER A 52 15.70 -20.40 1.52
CA SER A 52 16.06 -21.74 1.04
C SER A 52 15.66 -21.92 -0.43
N PRO A 53 16.38 -22.74 -1.18
CA PRO A 53 15.90 -23.23 -2.47
C PRO A 53 14.63 -24.07 -2.29
N ILE A 54 13.65 -23.89 -3.18
CA ILE A 54 12.56 -24.83 -3.40
C ILE A 54 13.04 -25.87 -4.41
N VAL A 55 13.62 -25.38 -5.52
CA VAL A 55 14.38 -26.17 -6.49
C VAL A 55 15.71 -25.48 -6.68
N LYS A 56 16.81 -26.19 -6.44
CA LYS A 56 18.16 -25.65 -6.53
C LYS A 56 18.39 -24.96 -7.88
N ASP A 57 18.95 -23.76 -7.83
CA ASP A 57 19.28 -22.87 -8.95
C ASP A 57 18.07 -22.37 -9.78
N LYS A 58 16.82 -22.76 -9.47
CA LYS A 58 15.61 -22.40 -10.22
C LYS A 58 14.57 -21.66 -9.39
N SER A 59 14.38 -22.06 -8.15
CA SER A 59 13.35 -21.44 -7.31
C SER A 59 13.77 -21.34 -5.87
N SER A 60 13.34 -20.31 -5.20
CA SER A 60 13.68 -20.08 -3.81
C SER A 60 12.54 -19.39 -3.06
N PHE A 61 12.60 -19.47 -1.74
CA PHE A 61 11.74 -18.68 -0.89
C PHE A 61 12.54 -17.96 0.20
N ILE A 62 11.96 -16.90 0.69
CA ILE A 62 12.38 -16.18 1.89
C ILE A 62 11.17 -15.99 2.80
N LEU A 63 11.34 -16.30 4.08
CA LEU A 63 10.40 -16.02 5.15
C LEU A 63 11.12 -15.12 6.16
N ALA A 64 10.56 -13.96 6.43
CA ALA A 64 11.06 -13.03 7.43
C ALA A 64 9.99 -12.75 8.47
N LEU A 65 10.34 -12.89 9.73
CA LEU A 65 9.50 -12.66 10.89
C LEU A 65 10.12 -11.58 11.75
N ARG A 66 9.30 -10.68 12.27
CA ARG A 66 9.71 -9.69 13.25
C ARG A 66 8.62 -9.52 14.29
N ARG A 67 8.98 -9.42 15.55
CA ARG A 67 8.08 -9.14 16.68
C ARG A 67 8.76 -8.24 17.69
N SER A 68 8.07 -7.19 18.12
CA SER A 68 8.48 -6.37 19.25
C SER A 68 7.90 -6.94 20.56
N TYR A 69 8.56 -6.64 21.64
CA TYR A 69 8.18 -7.02 23.01
C TYR A 69 8.46 -5.86 23.98
N ALA A 70 8.33 -4.64 23.50
CA ALA A 70 8.55 -3.44 24.30
C ALA A 70 7.62 -3.40 25.52
N ASP A 71 6.38 -3.82 25.37
CA ASP A 71 5.39 -3.98 26.43
C ASP A 71 5.89 -4.89 27.56
N ILE A 72 6.48 -6.04 27.24
CA ILE A 72 7.01 -6.99 28.24
C ILE A 72 8.20 -6.40 28.99
N LEU A 73 9.13 -5.76 28.27
CA LEU A 73 10.37 -5.23 28.85
C LEU A 73 10.13 -3.96 29.69
N PHE A 74 9.26 -3.07 29.23
CA PHE A 74 9.01 -1.80 29.89
C PHE A 74 7.85 -1.84 30.89
N SER A 75 7.02 -2.90 30.88
CA SER A 75 5.88 -3.06 31.78
C SER A 75 6.24 -2.82 33.26
N PRO A 76 7.33 -3.37 33.84
CA PRO A 76 7.66 -3.14 35.25
C PRO A 76 7.93 -1.66 35.58
N PHE A 77 8.49 -0.91 34.64
CA PHE A 77 8.81 0.49 34.82
C PHE A 77 7.60 1.40 34.60
N LEU A 78 6.76 1.07 33.61
CA LEU A 78 5.63 1.89 33.18
C LEU A 78 4.41 1.70 34.07
N LYS A 79 4.20 0.50 34.66
CA LYS A 79 3.18 0.25 35.69
C LYS A 79 3.41 1.11 36.94
N ASN A 80 4.64 1.25 37.36
CA ASN A 80 5.01 2.10 38.50
C ASN A 80 4.81 3.60 38.24
N SER A 81 4.78 4.04 36.99
CA SER A 81 4.55 5.45 36.62
C SER A 81 3.07 5.80 36.44
N GLY A 82 2.16 4.82 36.55
CA GLY A 82 0.72 5.00 36.29
C GLY A 82 0.33 5.21 34.83
N VAL A 83 1.30 5.09 33.90
CA VAL A 83 1.06 5.25 32.46
C VAL A 83 0.52 3.96 31.84
N PHE A 84 0.93 2.81 32.35
CA PHE A 84 0.47 1.50 31.90
C PHE A 84 -0.31 0.80 33.03
N ASN A 85 -1.52 0.39 32.70
CA ASN A 85 -2.40 -0.38 33.58
C ASN A 85 -2.38 -1.85 33.18
N ASP A 86 -3.14 -2.69 33.86
CA ASP A 86 -3.35 -4.07 33.42
C ASP A 86 -4.05 -4.07 32.06
N GLY A 87 -3.61 -4.96 31.16
CA GLY A 87 -4.06 -4.97 29.76
C GLY A 87 -3.32 -4.05 28.81
N SER A 88 -2.39 -3.19 29.30
CA SER A 88 -1.57 -2.36 28.41
C SER A 88 -0.71 -3.21 27.48
N ALA A 89 -0.68 -2.85 26.21
CA ALA A 89 0.12 -3.50 25.19
C ALA A 89 0.75 -2.47 24.23
N LEU A 90 2.04 -2.62 23.98
CA LEU A 90 2.80 -1.83 23.01
C LEU A 90 3.67 -2.80 22.21
N ASN A 91 3.11 -3.34 21.16
CA ASN A 91 3.82 -4.31 20.34
C ASN A 91 3.45 -4.23 18.88
N PHE A 92 4.33 -4.73 18.05
CA PHE A 92 4.06 -5.00 16.66
C PHE A 92 4.62 -6.37 16.27
N TYR A 93 4.02 -6.97 15.27
CA TYR A 93 4.61 -8.09 14.57
C TYR A 93 4.42 -7.95 13.07
N ASP A 94 5.35 -8.48 12.31
CA ASP A 94 5.20 -8.63 10.88
C ASP A 94 5.81 -9.95 10.38
N ILE A 95 5.16 -10.47 9.33
CA ILE A 95 5.55 -11.66 8.61
C ILE A 95 5.62 -11.28 7.13
N THR A 96 6.76 -11.51 6.51
CA THR A 96 6.94 -11.34 5.08
C THR A 96 7.36 -12.66 4.48
N ALA A 97 6.66 -13.12 3.47
CA ALA A 97 7.03 -14.29 2.69
C ALA A 97 7.13 -13.92 1.22
N LYS A 98 8.13 -14.46 0.54
CA LYS A 98 8.28 -14.34 -0.92
C LYS A 98 8.84 -15.64 -1.49
N ALA A 99 8.29 -16.08 -2.61
CA ALA A 99 8.83 -17.18 -3.40
C ALA A 99 8.96 -16.73 -4.86
N ASN A 100 9.99 -17.22 -5.52
CA ASN A 100 10.20 -17.02 -6.95
C ASN A 100 10.41 -18.37 -7.63
N PHE A 101 9.90 -18.47 -8.86
CA PHE A 101 9.93 -19.67 -9.68
C PHE A 101 10.35 -19.29 -11.09
N ASP A 102 11.57 -19.67 -11.47
CA ASP A 102 12.00 -19.59 -12.85
C ASP A 102 11.48 -20.84 -13.58
N LEU A 103 10.36 -20.68 -14.29
CA LEU A 103 9.70 -21.79 -15.00
C LEU A 103 10.51 -22.22 -16.21
N ASP A 104 11.01 -21.24 -16.95
CA ASP A 104 11.90 -21.39 -18.09
C ASP A 104 12.72 -20.10 -18.30
N SER A 105 13.47 -20.01 -19.42
CA SER A 105 14.29 -18.83 -19.73
C SER A 105 13.51 -17.55 -20.02
N LYS A 106 12.19 -17.64 -20.20
CA LYS A 106 11.29 -16.53 -20.54
C LYS A 106 10.27 -16.22 -19.48
N ASN A 107 10.02 -17.14 -18.53
CA ASN A 107 8.93 -17.04 -17.59
C ASN A 107 9.42 -17.14 -16.14
N THR A 108 9.20 -16.10 -15.38
CA THR A 108 9.43 -16.09 -13.92
C THR A 108 8.17 -15.68 -13.19
N ILE A 109 7.77 -16.44 -12.18
CA ILE A 109 6.65 -16.14 -11.30
C ILE A 109 7.18 -15.73 -9.93
N PHE A 110 6.57 -14.70 -9.35
CA PHE A 110 6.81 -14.29 -7.98
C PHE A 110 5.50 -14.31 -7.20
N LEU A 111 5.55 -14.92 -6.03
CA LEU A 111 4.50 -14.86 -5.02
C LEU A 111 5.06 -14.14 -3.80
N SER A 112 4.35 -13.16 -3.29
CA SER A 112 4.74 -12.52 -2.04
C SER A 112 3.54 -12.21 -1.17
N SER A 113 3.73 -12.26 0.15
CA SER A 113 2.74 -11.83 1.11
C SER A 113 3.39 -11.04 2.24
N TYR A 114 2.59 -10.16 2.82
CA TYR A 114 2.91 -9.42 4.03
C TYR A 114 1.72 -9.47 4.97
N ILE A 115 1.97 -9.73 6.24
CA ILE A 115 0.99 -9.64 7.32
C ILE A 115 1.67 -8.88 8.44
N GLY A 116 1.08 -7.78 8.87
CA GLY A 116 1.59 -6.99 9.98
C GLY A 116 0.45 -6.45 10.83
N ARG A 117 0.70 -6.28 12.11
CA ARG A 117 -0.20 -5.62 13.06
C ARG A 117 0.60 -4.84 14.09
N ASP A 118 0.13 -3.64 14.34
CA ASP A 118 0.60 -2.78 15.42
C ASP A 118 -0.51 -2.66 16.46
N VAL A 119 -0.16 -2.81 17.73
CA VAL A 119 -1.06 -2.76 18.87
C VAL A 119 -0.55 -1.74 19.86
N PHE A 120 -1.40 -0.77 20.18
CA PHE A 120 -1.13 0.26 21.15
C PHE A 120 -2.34 0.39 22.11
N MET A 121 -2.26 -0.26 23.25
CA MET A 121 -3.29 -0.26 24.29
C MET A 121 -2.74 0.35 25.56
N PHE A 122 -3.42 1.32 26.13
CA PHE A 122 -3.10 1.92 27.42
C PHE A 122 -3.60 1.07 28.59
N ASP A 123 -4.74 0.37 28.36
CA ASP A 123 -5.35 -0.63 29.24
C ASP A 123 -6.16 -1.62 28.39
N GLU A 124 -6.99 -2.45 29.00
CA GLU A 124 -7.83 -3.45 28.29
C GLU A 124 -8.88 -2.82 27.37
N ARG A 125 -9.25 -1.56 27.60
CA ARG A 125 -10.37 -0.88 26.92
C ARG A 125 -9.98 0.33 26.09
N GLN A 126 -8.79 0.90 26.35
CA GLN A 126 -8.36 2.13 25.70
C GLN A 126 -7.13 1.92 24.83
N GLY A 127 -7.27 2.25 23.57
CA GLY A 127 -6.17 2.18 22.64
C GLY A 127 -6.60 2.06 21.20
N PHE A 128 -5.64 1.72 20.37
CA PHE A 128 -5.86 1.51 18.96
C PHE A 128 -4.93 0.43 18.42
N ASN A 129 -5.40 -0.26 17.44
CA ASN A 129 -4.59 -1.21 16.69
C ASN A 129 -4.95 -1.13 15.21
N TRP A 130 -3.96 -1.41 14.38
CA TRP A 130 -4.17 -1.54 12.95
C TRP A 130 -3.35 -2.70 12.38
N GLY A 131 -3.81 -3.21 11.26
CA GLY A 131 -3.13 -4.29 10.58
C GLY A 131 -3.20 -4.14 9.07
N ASN A 132 -2.26 -4.78 8.40
CA ASN A 132 -2.27 -4.89 6.96
C ASN A 132 -1.95 -6.31 6.53
N ARG A 133 -2.67 -6.82 5.53
CA ARG A 133 -2.44 -8.12 4.90
C ARG A 133 -2.41 -7.91 3.40
N THR A 134 -1.31 -8.30 2.77
CA THR A 134 -1.18 -8.20 1.33
C THR A 134 -0.76 -9.52 0.72
N GLY A 135 -1.27 -9.78 -0.47
CA GLY A 135 -0.83 -10.87 -1.33
C GLY A 135 -0.52 -10.33 -2.72
N THR A 136 0.60 -10.72 -3.29
CA THR A 136 1.00 -10.29 -4.63
C THR A 136 1.40 -11.51 -5.45
N PHE A 137 0.81 -11.61 -6.63
CA PHE A 137 1.24 -12.48 -7.71
C PHE A 137 1.84 -11.61 -8.81
N ARG A 138 3.03 -11.96 -9.28
CA ARG A 138 3.65 -11.30 -10.44
C ARG A 138 4.16 -12.37 -11.41
N TRP A 139 3.81 -12.20 -12.67
CA TRP A 139 4.36 -12.97 -13.77
C TRP A 139 5.16 -12.06 -14.69
N ASN A 140 6.44 -12.36 -14.82
CA ASN A 140 7.34 -11.73 -15.78
C ASN A 140 7.45 -12.64 -16.99
N HIS A 141 7.22 -12.07 -18.18
CA HIS A 141 7.37 -12.81 -19.43
C HIS A 141 8.26 -12.05 -20.42
N LEU A 142 9.24 -12.75 -20.94
CA LEU A 142 10.16 -12.27 -21.97
C LEU A 142 9.69 -12.78 -23.34
N PHE A 143 9.04 -11.91 -24.14
CA PHE A 143 8.60 -12.26 -25.49
C PHE A 143 9.79 -12.49 -26.43
N ASN A 144 10.75 -11.57 -26.37
CA ASN A 144 12.02 -11.61 -27.09
C ASN A 144 13.05 -10.73 -26.35
N ASP A 145 14.27 -10.60 -26.89
CA ASP A 145 15.39 -9.87 -26.28
C ASP A 145 15.12 -8.36 -26.04
N ARG A 146 14.03 -7.81 -26.60
CA ARG A 146 13.67 -6.40 -26.48
C ARG A 146 12.34 -6.14 -25.82
N LEU A 147 11.43 -7.10 -25.79
CA LEU A 147 10.08 -6.94 -25.28
C LEU A 147 9.84 -7.88 -24.10
N PHE A 148 9.56 -7.31 -22.95
CA PHE A 148 9.11 -8.06 -21.79
C PHE A 148 7.87 -7.44 -21.15
N SER A 149 7.19 -8.23 -20.34
CA SER A 149 6.02 -7.79 -19.58
C SER A 149 6.10 -8.18 -18.12
N ASN A 150 5.40 -7.37 -17.31
CA ASN A 150 5.10 -7.65 -15.92
C ASN A 150 3.58 -7.62 -15.73
N PHE A 151 2.98 -8.75 -15.40
CA PHE A 151 1.58 -8.82 -14.98
C PHE A 151 1.55 -8.96 -13.45
N THR A 152 1.01 -7.98 -12.76
CA THR A 152 0.97 -7.99 -11.31
C THR A 152 -0.47 -7.93 -10.82
N LEU A 153 -0.83 -8.87 -9.94
CA LEU A 153 -2.08 -8.87 -9.17
C LEU A 153 -1.75 -8.64 -7.71
N ILE A 154 -2.45 -7.71 -7.08
CA ILE A 154 -2.25 -7.40 -5.67
C ILE A 154 -3.61 -7.42 -4.97
N TYR A 155 -3.66 -8.13 -3.86
CA TYR A 155 -4.72 -8.02 -2.87
C TYR A 155 -4.16 -7.32 -1.65
N SER A 156 -4.90 -6.38 -1.08
CA SER A 156 -4.56 -5.75 0.19
C SER A 156 -5.80 -5.56 1.05
N ASN A 157 -5.64 -5.80 2.34
CA ASN A 157 -6.64 -5.57 3.36
C ASN A 157 -5.98 -4.84 4.52
N TYR A 158 -6.46 -3.64 4.78
CA TYR A 158 -6.06 -2.81 5.93
C TYR A 158 -7.24 -2.68 6.87
N ASP A 159 -7.04 -2.95 8.14
CA ASP A 159 -8.03 -2.77 9.19
C ASP A 159 -7.46 -1.90 10.33
N TYR A 160 -8.35 -1.17 10.95
CA TYR A 160 -8.05 -0.28 12.06
C TYR A 160 -9.17 -0.36 13.09
N ARG A 161 -8.80 -0.47 14.37
CA ARG A 161 -9.71 -0.42 15.51
C ARG A 161 -9.26 0.65 16.50
N LEU A 162 -10.20 1.43 16.95
CA LEU A 162 -10.05 2.41 18.01
C LEU A 162 -11.02 2.05 19.14
N SER A 163 -10.55 2.04 20.36
CA SER A 163 -11.35 1.71 21.54
C SER A 163 -11.10 2.73 22.64
N PHE A 164 -12.19 3.19 23.27
CA PHE A 164 -12.16 4.02 24.47
C PHE A 164 -13.23 3.51 25.44
N GLY A 165 -12.97 3.61 26.73
CA GLY A 165 -13.96 3.27 27.75
C GLY A 165 -13.39 3.20 29.14
N SER A 166 -14.23 3.40 30.13
CA SER A 166 -13.89 3.19 31.54
C SER A 166 -14.33 1.82 32.05
N ASP A 167 -15.46 1.33 31.53
CA ASP A 167 -16.10 0.08 31.92
C ASP A 167 -17.02 -0.43 30.80
N ASP A 168 -17.74 -1.52 31.03
CA ASP A 168 -18.63 -2.11 30.02
C ASP A 168 -19.92 -1.31 29.79
N MET A 169 -20.25 -0.40 30.70
CA MET A 169 -21.41 0.51 30.59
C MET A 169 -21.06 1.84 29.91
N ASN A 170 -19.75 2.13 29.75
CA ASN A 170 -19.25 3.35 29.14
C ASN A 170 -18.06 3.03 28.25
N LYS A 171 -18.33 2.65 27.01
CA LYS A 171 -17.31 2.29 26.01
C LYS A 171 -17.67 2.79 24.63
N PHE A 172 -16.65 2.97 23.83
CA PHE A 172 -16.74 3.31 22.42
C PHE A 172 -15.72 2.46 21.63
N GLU A 173 -16.21 1.79 20.62
CA GLU A 173 -15.39 1.03 19.68
C GLU A 173 -15.68 1.51 18.27
N TRP A 174 -14.63 1.71 17.49
CA TRP A 174 -14.70 2.08 16.07
C TRP A 174 -13.84 1.15 15.24
N ASP A 175 -14.44 0.43 14.33
CA ASP A 175 -13.78 -0.41 13.35
C ASP A 175 -13.87 0.21 11.96
N SER A 176 -12.75 0.23 11.23
CA SER A 176 -12.69 0.60 9.81
C SER A 176 -11.83 -0.39 9.04
N LYS A 177 -12.18 -0.56 7.77
CA LYS A 177 -11.47 -1.47 6.89
C LYS A 177 -11.42 -0.97 5.45
N VAL A 178 -10.29 -1.19 4.79
CA VAL A 178 -10.11 -0.94 3.36
C VAL A 178 -9.58 -2.20 2.70
N GLU A 179 -10.29 -2.67 1.69
CA GLU A 179 -9.91 -3.82 0.88
C GLU A 179 -9.69 -3.39 -0.56
N THR A 180 -8.60 -3.83 -1.16
CA THR A 180 -8.25 -3.47 -2.54
C THR A 180 -7.85 -4.68 -3.36
N TYR A 181 -8.25 -4.67 -4.62
CA TYR A 181 -7.79 -5.58 -5.67
C TYR A 181 -7.17 -4.73 -6.76
N ASN A 182 -5.91 -4.97 -7.06
CA ASN A 182 -5.16 -4.18 -8.04
C ASN A 182 -4.58 -5.11 -9.13
N PHE A 183 -4.77 -4.73 -10.39
CA PHE A 183 -4.18 -5.38 -11.55
C PHE A 183 -3.33 -4.39 -12.33
N LYS A 184 -2.05 -4.73 -12.56
CA LYS A 184 -1.06 -3.89 -13.23
C LYS A 184 -0.37 -4.66 -14.35
N PRO A 185 -0.85 -4.60 -15.59
CA PRO A 185 -0.10 -5.02 -16.77
C PRO A 185 0.87 -3.91 -17.18
N GLU A 186 2.12 -4.26 -17.40
CA GLU A 186 3.18 -3.38 -17.88
C GLU A 186 3.98 -4.08 -18.95
N PHE A 187 4.31 -3.37 -20.03
CA PHE A 187 5.20 -3.80 -21.08
C PHE A 187 6.35 -2.81 -21.22
N SER A 188 7.56 -3.32 -21.34
CA SER A 188 8.76 -2.55 -21.64
C SER A 188 9.36 -3.05 -22.94
N TYR A 189 9.63 -2.09 -23.84
CA TYR A 189 10.26 -2.35 -25.12
C TYR A 189 11.58 -1.57 -25.21
N PHE A 190 12.69 -2.29 -25.28
CA PHE A 190 14.02 -1.73 -25.48
C PHE A 190 14.28 -1.52 -26.98
N ILE A 191 14.16 -0.28 -27.43
CA ILE A 191 14.50 0.10 -28.81
C ILE A 191 15.99 -0.19 -29.04
N ASN A 192 16.80 0.21 -28.06
CA ASN A 192 18.21 -0.13 -27.91
C ASN A 192 18.61 -0.04 -26.44
N THR A 193 19.91 -0.16 -26.09
CA THR A 193 20.44 -0.12 -24.72
C THR A 193 20.17 1.22 -24.00
N ASP A 194 19.96 2.29 -24.75
CA ASP A 194 19.82 3.65 -24.22
C ASP A 194 18.41 4.21 -24.40
N ASN A 195 17.48 3.42 -24.93
CA ASN A 195 16.12 3.87 -25.20
C ASN A 195 15.11 2.79 -24.83
N GLU A 196 14.36 3.03 -23.74
CA GLU A 196 13.31 2.18 -23.23
C GLU A 196 11.95 2.86 -23.36
N PHE A 197 11.03 2.22 -24.07
CA PHE A 197 9.62 2.60 -24.15
C PHE A 197 8.81 1.72 -23.22
N SER A 198 7.94 2.32 -22.41
CA SER A 198 7.04 1.62 -21.50
C SER A 198 5.59 1.98 -21.75
N ILE A 199 4.71 0.99 -21.63
CA ILE A 199 3.27 1.13 -21.72
C ILE A 199 2.62 0.24 -20.67
N GLY A 200 1.57 0.71 -20.02
CA GLY A 200 0.88 -0.09 -19.03
C GLY A 200 -0.43 0.51 -18.57
N ALA A 201 -1.10 -0.25 -17.74
CA ALA A 201 -2.32 0.16 -17.08
C ALA A 201 -2.28 -0.20 -15.60
N GLU A 202 -3.14 0.41 -14.83
CA GLU A 202 -3.39 0.06 -13.45
C GLU A 202 -4.89 0.15 -13.19
N ILE A 203 -5.44 -0.89 -12.61
CA ILE A 203 -6.86 -1.02 -12.30
C ILE A 203 -6.97 -1.41 -10.83
N ILE A 204 -7.62 -0.57 -10.03
CA ILE A 204 -7.83 -0.81 -8.61
C ILE A 204 -9.32 -0.76 -8.31
N ARG A 205 -9.81 -1.82 -7.67
CA ARG A 205 -11.14 -1.84 -7.05
C ARG A 205 -10.98 -1.69 -5.56
N TYR A 206 -11.70 -0.74 -4.99
CA TYR A 206 -11.76 -0.49 -3.56
C TYR A 206 -13.09 -0.95 -2.97
N ARG A 207 -13.04 -1.50 -1.76
CA ARG A 207 -14.16 -1.68 -0.86
C ARG A 207 -13.80 -1.05 0.47
N PHE A 208 -14.58 -0.06 0.87
CA PHE A 208 -14.40 0.63 2.14
C PHE A 208 -15.52 0.22 3.09
N GLU A 209 -15.16 -0.12 4.30
CA GLU A 209 -16.01 -0.18 5.47
C GLU A 209 -15.62 1.02 6.36
N PRO A 210 -16.27 2.20 6.18
CA PRO A 210 -15.75 3.46 6.75
C PRO A 210 -15.85 3.48 8.27
N ALA A 211 -16.93 2.92 8.83
CA ALA A 211 -17.14 2.81 10.24
C ALA A 211 -18.16 1.73 10.59
N ASN A 212 -17.83 0.96 11.59
CA ASN A 212 -18.74 0.22 12.42
C ASN A 212 -18.45 0.68 13.86
N ALA A 213 -19.25 1.60 14.39
CA ALA A 213 -19.02 2.24 15.66
C ALA A 213 -20.10 1.85 16.66
N ILE A 214 -19.68 1.33 17.81
CA ILE A 214 -20.56 0.96 18.92
C ILE A 214 -20.19 1.85 20.10
N GLY A 215 -21.17 2.64 20.56
CA GLY A 215 -21.09 3.42 21.78
C GLY A 215 -21.99 2.83 22.84
N VAL A 216 -21.52 2.70 24.06
CA VAL A 216 -22.34 2.39 25.24
C VAL A 216 -22.17 3.52 26.23
N SER A 217 -23.27 4.13 26.64
CA SER A 217 -23.29 5.19 27.64
C SER A 217 -24.37 4.90 28.68
N GLU A 218 -23.97 4.78 29.94
CA GLU A 218 -24.88 4.40 31.05
C GLU A 218 -25.67 3.11 30.80
N GLY A 219 -25.08 2.18 30.00
CA GLY A 219 -25.70 0.92 29.60
C GLY A 219 -26.61 1.01 28.37
N GLU A 220 -26.90 2.21 27.85
CA GLU A 220 -27.59 2.38 26.57
C GLU A 220 -26.64 2.21 25.40
N ILE A 221 -27.08 1.44 24.41
CA ILE A 221 -26.24 1.09 23.21
C ILE A 221 -26.66 2.00 22.06
N SER A 222 -25.68 2.68 21.47
CA SER A 222 -25.78 3.38 20.20
C SER A 222 -24.90 2.69 19.18
N ASP A 223 -25.48 2.19 18.11
CA ASP A 223 -24.77 1.57 16.99
C ASP A 223 -24.86 2.49 15.76
N ILE A 224 -23.71 2.82 15.20
CA ILE A 224 -23.59 3.62 13.98
C ILE A 224 -22.78 2.82 12.97
N THR A 225 -23.46 2.18 12.05
CA THR A 225 -22.82 1.49 10.92
C THR A 225 -22.96 2.33 9.65
N LEU A 226 -21.86 2.86 9.16
CA LEU A 226 -21.84 3.53 7.86
C LEU A 226 -21.88 2.52 6.73
N PRO A 227 -22.65 2.77 5.67
CA PRO A 227 -22.77 1.85 4.56
C PRO A 227 -21.43 1.63 3.84
N LEU A 228 -21.26 0.43 3.32
CA LEU A 228 -20.11 0.08 2.49
C LEU A 228 -20.00 1.02 1.31
N LYS A 229 -18.78 1.39 0.96
CA LYS A 229 -18.48 2.26 -0.17
C LYS A 229 -17.57 1.54 -1.15
N TYR A 230 -17.81 1.76 -2.43
CA TYR A 230 -17.04 1.15 -3.50
C TYR A 230 -16.46 2.22 -4.41
N ALA A 231 -15.21 2.01 -4.83
CA ALA A 231 -14.59 2.87 -5.82
C ALA A 231 -13.77 2.03 -6.81
N PHE A 232 -13.57 2.62 -7.96
CA PHE A 232 -12.73 2.11 -9.02
C PHE A 232 -11.73 3.20 -9.41
N GLU A 233 -10.46 2.85 -9.48
CA GLU A 233 -9.41 3.69 -10.04
C GLU A 233 -8.82 2.97 -11.25
N GLY A 234 -8.85 3.61 -12.41
CA GLY A 234 -8.28 3.12 -13.64
C GLY A 234 -7.26 4.09 -14.18
N SER A 235 -6.19 3.59 -14.76
CA SER A 235 -5.27 4.45 -15.48
C SER A 235 -4.56 3.69 -16.58
N PHE A 236 -4.18 4.45 -17.60
CA PHE A 236 -3.35 4.02 -18.70
C PHE A 236 -2.17 4.99 -18.83
N TYR A 237 -0.99 4.48 -19.10
CA TYR A 237 0.20 5.30 -19.24
C TYR A 237 1.12 4.82 -20.34
N VAL A 238 1.86 5.78 -20.88
CA VAL A 238 2.99 5.56 -21.79
C VAL A 238 4.17 6.37 -21.28
N GLY A 239 5.36 5.87 -21.48
CA GLY A 239 6.60 6.54 -21.09
C GLY A 239 7.76 6.14 -21.97
N ASN A 240 8.73 7.03 -22.06
CA ASN A 240 9.98 6.76 -22.73
C ASN A 240 11.14 7.33 -21.91
N GLU A 241 12.21 6.56 -21.78
CA GLU A 241 13.47 7.00 -21.19
C GLU A 241 14.59 6.88 -22.24
N GLN A 242 15.27 7.98 -22.49
CA GLN A 242 16.40 8.05 -23.41
C GLN A 242 17.65 8.51 -22.68
N LYS A 243 18.74 7.79 -22.87
CA LYS A 243 20.06 8.11 -22.33
C LYS A 243 20.97 8.57 -23.44
N PHE A 244 21.48 9.76 -23.28
CA PHE A 244 22.54 10.34 -24.10
C PHE A 244 23.82 10.45 -23.27
N SER A 245 24.94 10.79 -23.92
CA SER A 245 26.17 11.02 -23.17
C SER A 245 25.97 12.15 -22.12
N GLY A 246 25.81 11.75 -20.85
CA GLY A 246 25.61 12.67 -19.74
C GLY A 246 24.18 13.21 -19.51
N LEU A 247 23.23 12.97 -20.41
CA LEU A 247 21.83 13.40 -20.28
C LEU A 247 20.91 12.18 -20.28
N THR A 248 20.04 12.09 -19.28
CA THR A 248 18.88 11.19 -19.30
C THR A 248 17.62 12.03 -19.44
N LEU A 249 16.83 11.76 -20.46
CA LEU A 249 15.54 12.40 -20.72
C LEU A 249 14.45 11.36 -20.51
N SER A 250 13.47 11.66 -19.65
CA SER A 250 12.29 10.81 -19.42
C SER A 250 11.04 11.63 -19.66
N TYR A 251 10.16 11.14 -20.51
CA TYR A 251 8.89 11.79 -20.82
C TYR A 251 7.79 10.76 -20.98
N GLY A 252 6.56 11.19 -20.80
CA GLY A 252 5.41 10.32 -20.87
C GLY A 252 4.11 11.01 -20.51
N ALA A 253 3.05 10.24 -20.52
CA ALA A 253 1.73 10.69 -20.16
C ALA A 253 0.98 9.59 -19.43
N ARG A 254 0.11 9.98 -18.53
CA ARG A 254 -0.86 9.12 -17.84
C ARG A 254 -2.24 9.74 -17.98
N TYR A 255 -3.24 8.92 -18.19
CA TYR A 255 -4.64 9.28 -18.05
C TYR A 255 -5.21 8.48 -16.87
N SER A 256 -5.78 9.18 -15.90
CA SER A 256 -6.33 8.57 -14.69
C SER A 256 -7.81 8.82 -14.61
N LEU A 257 -8.56 7.82 -14.17
CA LEU A 257 -10.00 7.83 -13.92
C LEU A 257 -10.24 7.32 -12.50
N TYR A 258 -11.05 8.04 -11.74
CA TYR A 258 -11.58 7.59 -10.46
C TYR A 258 -13.09 7.66 -10.48
N SER A 259 -13.76 6.61 -10.04
CA SER A 259 -15.23 6.54 -9.98
C SER A 259 -15.67 6.00 -8.63
N TYR A 260 -16.64 6.67 -8.03
CA TYR A 260 -17.27 6.29 -6.78
C TYR A 260 -18.67 5.76 -7.02
N TYR A 261 -19.00 4.62 -6.39
CA TYR A 261 -20.24 3.88 -6.62
C TYR A 261 -21.05 3.71 -5.34
N GLY A 262 -22.37 3.60 -5.49
CA GLY A 262 -23.30 3.24 -4.43
C GLY A 262 -23.19 1.79 -3.94
N PRO A 263 -24.01 1.42 -2.92
CA PRO A 263 -25.05 2.25 -2.33
C PRO A 263 -24.51 3.40 -1.48
N SER A 264 -25.07 4.60 -1.62
CA SER A 264 -24.73 5.79 -0.83
C SER A 264 -25.70 6.92 -1.14
N TYR A 265 -25.46 8.09 -0.57
CA TYR A 265 -26.19 9.30 -0.92
C TYR A 265 -25.38 10.15 -1.88
N LYS A 266 -26.06 10.71 -2.89
CA LYS A 266 -25.52 11.77 -3.75
C LYS A 266 -26.02 13.11 -3.22
N TYR A 267 -25.08 14.00 -2.91
CA TYR A 267 -25.35 15.34 -2.41
C TYR A 267 -25.05 16.37 -3.48
N GLU A 268 -25.97 17.29 -3.68
CA GLU A 268 -25.75 18.45 -4.54
C GLU A 268 -25.67 19.71 -3.69
N PHE A 269 -24.59 20.45 -3.87
CA PHE A 269 -24.31 21.66 -3.09
C PHE A 269 -24.40 22.89 -3.97
N GLY A 270 -25.05 23.94 -3.46
CA GLY A 270 -25.10 25.25 -4.08
C GLY A 270 -23.80 26.04 -3.96
N SER A 271 -23.83 27.24 -4.54
CA SER A 271 -22.75 28.19 -4.32
C SER A 271 -22.80 28.75 -2.92
N PRO A 272 -21.65 29.00 -2.27
CA PRO A 272 -21.64 29.69 -0.98
C PRO A 272 -22.13 31.14 -1.14
N LEU A 273 -22.79 31.67 -0.14
CA LEU A 273 -23.24 33.07 -0.15
C LEU A 273 -22.07 34.05 -0.05
N PHE A 274 -21.04 33.68 0.74
CA PHE A 274 -19.80 34.46 0.87
C PHE A 274 -18.59 33.56 0.73
N LEU A 275 -17.46 34.15 0.41
CA LEU A 275 -16.17 33.44 0.33
C LEU A 275 -15.79 32.89 1.73
N GLY A 276 -15.66 31.57 1.83
CA GLY A 276 -15.36 30.89 3.09
C GLY A 276 -16.56 30.22 3.76
N ASP A 277 -17.79 30.50 3.32
CA ASP A 277 -18.98 29.84 3.84
C ASP A 277 -19.08 28.38 3.37
N ARG A 278 -19.75 27.57 4.16
CA ARG A 278 -20.14 26.22 3.75
C ARG A 278 -21.17 26.31 2.62
N ARG A 279 -20.98 25.50 1.61
CA ARG A 279 -21.95 25.37 0.52
C ARG A 279 -23.27 24.80 1.07
N PRO A 280 -24.41 25.43 0.80
CA PRO A 280 -25.70 24.90 1.23
C PRO A 280 -26.01 23.61 0.48
N LEU A 281 -26.57 22.63 1.19
CA LEU A 281 -27.11 21.41 0.57
C LEU A 281 -28.40 21.77 -0.18
N ILE A 282 -28.44 21.50 -1.49
CA ILE A 282 -29.61 21.74 -2.34
C ILE A 282 -30.46 20.49 -2.42
N SER A 283 -29.84 19.34 -2.68
CA SER A 283 -30.56 18.08 -2.81
C SER A 283 -29.74 16.91 -2.29
N GLU A 284 -30.44 15.91 -1.81
CA GLU A 284 -29.92 14.64 -1.38
C GLU A 284 -30.75 13.55 -2.06
N SER A 285 -30.07 12.60 -2.72
CA SER A 285 -30.71 11.46 -3.36
C SER A 285 -30.03 10.16 -2.96
N GLU A 286 -30.81 9.19 -2.53
CA GLU A 286 -30.32 7.85 -2.22
C GLU A 286 -30.03 7.08 -3.50
N ILE A 287 -28.80 6.60 -3.64
CA ILE A 287 -28.38 5.71 -4.73
C ILE A 287 -28.41 4.27 -4.20
N LYS A 288 -29.34 3.49 -4.72
CA LYS A 288 -29.51 2.08 -4.37
C LYS A 288 -28.71 1.23 -5.39
N GLY A 289 -27.84 0.35 -4.89
CA GLY A 289 -27.03 -0.52 -5.75
C GLY A 289 -25.73 0.11 -6.22
N SER A 290 -25.12 -0.46 -7.27
CA SER A 290 -23.78 -0.08 -7.75
C SER A 290 -23.80 0.97 -8.86
N GLU A 291 -24.69 1.95 -8.76
CA GLU A 291 -24.72 3.07 -9.70
C GLU A 291 -23.54 4.03 -9.45
N ASN A 292 -23.09 4.67 -10.52
CA ASN A 292 -22.03 5.67 -10.42
C ASN A 292 -22.56 6.94 -9.76
N ILE A 293 -21.91 7.37 -8.68
CA ILE A 293 -22.28 8.58 -7.96
C ILE A 293 -21.48 9.75 -8.47
N GLN A 294 -20.16 9.58 -8.66
CA GLN A 294 -19.25 10.62 -9.07
C GLN A 294 -18.02 10.03 -9.76
N SER A 295 -17.58 10.67 -10.83
CA SER A 295 -16.34 10.32 -11.51
C SER A 295 -15.45 11.55 -11.70
N TYR A 296 -14.16 11.30 -11.67
CA TYR A 296 -13.11 12.27 -11.93
C TYR A 296 -12.13 11.67 -12.91
N SER A 297 -11.61 12.48 -13.81
CA SER A 297 -10.54 12.04 -14.72
C SER A 297 -9.55 13.16 -14.94
N GLY A 298 -8.32 12.80 -15.29
CA GLY A 298 -7.27 13.75 -15.56
C GLY A 298 -6.21 13.22 -16.50
N PHE A 299 -5.66 14.11 -17.32
CA PHE A 299 -4.52 13.85 -18.15
C PHE A 299 -3.27 14.41 -17.48
N GLU A 300 -2.24 13.60 -17.34
CA GLU A 300 -1.02 13.90 -16.59
C GLU A 300 0.21 13.77 -17.52
N PRO A 301 0.58 14.84 -18.27
CA PRO A 301 1.83 14.85 -19.03
C PRO A 301 3.01 15.01 -18.08
N ARG A 302 4.12 14.35 -18.37
CA ARG A 302 5.33 14.36 -17.54
C ARG A 302 6.57 14.45 -18.42
N ILE A 303 7.51 15.28 -17.97
CA ILE A 303 8.84 15.38 -18.55
C ILE A 303 9.84 15.60 -17.43
N SER A 304 10.97 14.93 -17.50
CA SER A 304 12.10 15.16 -16.61
C SER A 304 13.41 14.95 -17.36
N PHE A 305 14.43 15.66 -16.94
CA PHE A 305 15.78 15.47 -17.45
C PHE A 305 16.77 15.36 -16.29
N ASN A 306 17.83 14.65 -16.49
CA ASN A 306 18.96 14.56 -15.56
C ASN A 306 20.25 14.73 -16.37
N LEU A 307 20.89 15.90 -16.20
CA LEU A 307 22.13 16.23 -16.85
C LEU A 307 23.30 16.06 -15.87
N LYS A 308 24.18 15.14 -16.17
CA LYS A 308 25.42 14.91 -15.41
C LYS A 308 26.45 15.94 -15.86
N LEU A 309 26.77 16.87 -14.98
CA LEU A 309 27.80 17.91 -15.23
C LEU A 309 29.20 17.42 -14.94
N SER A 310 29.34 16.55 -13.91
CA SER A 310 30.62 15.93 -13.51
C SER A 310 30.36 14.61 -12.79
N ASN A 311 31.41 13.95 -12.30
CA ASN A 311 31.24 12.73 -11.49
C ASN A 311 30.56 12.99 -10.14
N SER A 312 30.52 14.23 -9.68
CA SER A 312 29.96 14.64 -8.39
C SER A 312 28.80 15.63 -8.48
N ALA A 313 28.43 16.10 -9.68
CA ALA A 313 27.37 17.09 -9.88
C ALA A 313 26.42 16.69 -11.01
N SER A 314 25.12 16.88 -10.75
CA SER A 314 24.05 16.71 -11.74
C SER A 314 22.94 17.74 -11.54
N VAL A 315 22.27 18.11 -12.62
CA VAL A 315 21.08 18.94 -12.64
C VAL A 315 19.86 18.07 -13.02
N LYS A 316 18.78 18.25 -12.29
CA LYS A 316 17.51 17.55 -12.51
C LYS A 316 16.38 18.55 -12.65
#